data_650f2e24092114b58f0875d7e633bb63
#
_entry.id   650f2e24092114b58f0875d7e633bb63
#
_cell.length_a   1.000
_cell.length_b   1.000
_cell.length_c   1.000
_cell.angle_alpha   90.00
_cell.angle_beta   90.00
_cell.angle_gamma   90.00
#
_symmetry.space_group_name_H-M   'P 1'
#
loop_
_entity.id
_entity.type
_entity.pdbx_description
1 polymer ?
#
loop_
_entity_poly.entity_id
_entity_poly.type
_entity_poly.pdbx_seq_one_letter_code
_entity_poly.pdbx_strand_id
1 'polypeptide(L)'
;MSHLPYFMEHPDYLTLDPVDKGRSFLTALYKNEHASDTVVLISHFDTVETEEYGQLQPICRKPLQLTEALKQHKNRLSKNAVKDLESGEYVFGRGTMDMKIGLAIHMGLIEKAIAEEWPINLLLVTVPDEEVNSSGMRAAVKKLVNLSEEHGLVYQLFLNSESSFSQNPEDENYYIYTGTIGKIMPSALFYGKETHVGEPLKGMTANYIAAYFNQQMEWNPLFQEEHLGEKTPLPVSLQQKDLKLTYSTQTPARAQALYNVFMMQRSAKDIMNRFEQVAKDAVSRCNENYRALCKQENIKGIGDVRVLRFEQLESYARDKFGDAFVYAIHSKALQMDELDERDQSFFVADQLMHNCQELAPAVILLFTPPYYPAVNSSDDPLIQKAVQLLSDLTQQMNIPLKPVNYFNGICDLSYVNYSDKNDGWTSYEKNTPIWGDGYFIPFEDMKKLRAPVLNVGAFGKDAHQLSERLHKESAFVRTPVLVEKLILGLLGR
;
A
#
# COMPACT_ATOMS: atom_id res chain seq x y z
N MET A 1 -21.07 -4.70 -18.35
CA MET A 1 -22.09 -5.10 -17.34
C MET A 1 -23.41 -4.31 -17.51
N SER A 2 -23.38 -3.00 -17.71
CA SER A 2 -24.61 -2.18 -17.86
C SER A 2 -25.58 -2.62 -18.97
N HIS A 3 -25.14 -3.40 -19.96
CA HIS A 3 -25.98 -3.96 -21.02
C HIS A 3 -26.67 -5.27 -20.66
N LEU A 4 -26.36 -5.84 -19.51
CA LEU A 4 -27.01 -7.08 -19.03
C LEU A 4 -28.44 -6.76 -18.58
N PRO A 5 -29.46 -7.53 -18.99
CA PRO A 5 -30.85 -7.33 -18.60
C PRO A 5 -31.02 -7.20 -17.08
N TYR A 6 -30.30 -8.00 -16.30
CA TYR A 6 -30.31 -7.99 -14.84
C TYR A 6 -30.02 -6.59 -14.26
N PHE A 7 -28.97 -5.90 -14.73
CA PHE A 7 -28.65 -4.55 -14.24
C PHE A 7 -29.54 -3.45 -14.85
N MET A 8 -30.23 -3.74 -15.96
CA MET A 8 -31.25 -2.83 -16.48
C MET A 8 -32.54 -2.90 -15.63
N GLU A 9 -32.87 -4.07 -15.10
CA GLU A 9 -33.99 -4.29 -14.18
C GLU A 9 -33.67 -3.85 -12.74
N HIS A 10 -32.41 -3.91 -12.34
CA HIS A 10 -31.91 -3.52 -11.02
C HIS A 10 -30.79 -2.47 -11.11
N PRO A 11 -31.11 -1.22 -11.52
CA PRO A 11 -30.11 -0.19 -11.77
C PRO A 11 -29.29 0.17 -10.52
N ASP A 12 -29.86 0.05 -9.31
CA ASP A 12 -29.19 0.34 -8.05
C ASP A 12 -28.12 -0.71 -7.66
N TYR A 13 -28.11 -1.86 -8.35
CA TYR A 13 -27.12 -2.91 -8.14
C TYR A 13 -25.83 -2.69 -8.93
N LEU A 14 -25.80 -1.70 -9.84
CA LEU A 14 -24.60 -1.31 -10.58
C LEU A 14 -24.36 0.18 -10.37
N THR A 15 -23.44 0.54 -9.48
CA THR A 15 -23.20 1.95 -9.15
C THR A 15 -21.77 2.36 -9.46
N LEU A 16 -21.61 3.65 -9.74
CA LEU A 16 -20.33 4.32 -9.92
C LEU A 16 -20.29 5.46 -8.90
N ASP A 17 -19.49 5.28 -7.87
CA ASP A 17 -19.41 6.20 -6.74
C ASP A 17 -18.11 7.02 -6.78
N PRO A 18 -18.12 8.31 -6.44
CA PRO A 18 -16.94 9.16 -6.52
C PRO A 18 -15.90 8.81 -5.44
N VAL A 19 -14.63 8.94 -5.78
CA VAL A 19 -13.48 8.83 -4.87
C VAL A 19 -12.93 10.21 -4.56
N ASP A 20 -12.55 10.93 -5.61
CA ASP A 20 -11.99 12.28 -5.59
C ASP A 20 -12.13 12.99 -6.95
N LYS A 21 -11.31 14.02 -7.21
CA LYS A 21 -11.33 14.82 -8.45
C LYS A 21 -11.22 13.94 -9.71
N GLY A 22 -12.35 13.45 -10.21
CA GLY A 22 -12.48 12.75 -11.50
C GLY A 22 -12.23 11.24 -11.45
N ARG A 23 -11.96 10.66 -10.26
CA ARG A 23 -11.87 9.21 -10.09
C ARG A 23 -13.12 8.67 -9.40
N SER A 24 -13.52 7.46 -9.78
CA SER A 24 -14.68 6.76 -9.21
C SER A 24 -14.35 5.27 -9.05
N PHE A 25 -14.99 4.61 -8.10
CA PHE A 25 -15.02 3.15 -8.00
C PHE A 25 -16.38 2.62 -8.45
N LEU A 26 -16.42 1.36 -8.84
CA LEU A 26 -17.64 0.70 -9.28
C LEU A 26 -18.01 -0.43 -8.33
N THR A 27 -19.30 -0.56 -8.02
CA THR A 27 -19.86 -1.75 -7.41
C THR A 27 -20.88 -2.42 -8.31
N ALA A 28 -20.90 -3.77 -8.34
CA ALA A 28 -21.91 -4.55 -9.07
C ALA A 28 -22.36 -5.72 -8.19
N LEU A 29 -23.64 -5.71 -7.81
CA LEU A 29 -24.26 -6.70 -6.94
C LEU A 29 -25.11 -7.68 -7.75
N TYR A 30 -24.73 -8.95 -7.74
CA TYR A 30 -25.65 -10.04 -8.04
C TYR A 30 -26.30 -10.49 -6.72
N LYS A 31 -27.59 -10.32 -6.59
CA LYS A 31 -28.38 -10.66 -5.41
C LYS A 31 -29.34 -11.81 -5.72
N ASN A 32 -29.23 -12.89 -4.97
CA ASN A 32 -30.22 -13.96 -4.94
C ASN A 32 -31.23 -13.65 -3.81
N GLU A 33 -32.53 -13.67 -4.11
CA GLU A 33 -33.58 -13.29 -3.15
C GLU A 33 -33.65 -14.23 -1.93
N HIS A 34 -33.13 -15.45 -2.05
CA HIS A 34 -33.17 -16.47 -0.99
C HIS A 34 -31.86 -16.59 -0.23
N ALA A 35 -30.86 -15.79 -0.57
CA ALA A 35 -29.53 -15.82 0.05
C ALA A 35 -29.20 -14.54 0.80
N SER A 36 -28.58 -14.69 1.96
CA SER A 36 -27.88 -13.60 2.67
C SER A 36 -26.37 -13.70 2.50
N ASP A 37 -25.85 -14.91 2.37
CA ASP A 37 -24.43 -15.16 2.24
C ASP A 37 -23.87 -14.52 0.98
N THR A 38 -22.78 -13.75 1.15
CA THR A 38 -22.22 -12.90 0.10
C THR A 38 -20.71 -13.05 0.03
N VAL A 39 -20.19 -13.24 -1.18
CA VAL A 39 -18.75 -13.10 -1.47
C VAL A 39 -18.51 -11.73 -2.08
N VAL A 40 -17.58 -10.98 -1.49
CA VAL A 40 -17.13 -9.70 -2.04
C VAL A 40 -15.89 -9.95 -2.89
N LEU A 41 -15.96 -9.60 -4.17
CA LEU A 41 -14.89 -9.71 -5.16
C LEU A 41 -14.20 -8.36 -5.27
N ILE A 42 -12.95 -8.25 -4.81
CA ILE A 42 -12.19 -7.00 -4.81
C ILE A 42 -11.18 -7.02 -5.95
N SER A 43 -11.05 -5.92 -6.66
CA SER A 43 -10.03 -5.72 -7.71
C SER A 43 -9.75 -4.25 -7.92
N HIS A 44 -8.56 -3.93 -8.45
CA HIS A 44 -8.24 -2.60 -8.95
C HIS A 44 -8.11 -2.57 -10.48
N PHE A 45 -8.17 -1.37 -11.07
CA PHE A 45 -8.07 -1.21 -12.53
C PHE A 45 -6.99 -0.20 -12.97
N ASP A 46 -6.36 0.48 -12.04
CA ASP A 46 -5.19 1.32 -12.32
C ASP A 46 -3.93 0.48 -12.59
N THR A 47 -2.86 1.11 -12.88
CA THR A 47 -1.54 0.50 -13.15
C THR A 47 -0.46 1.52 -12.84
N VAL A 48 0.72 1.07 -12.45
CA VAL A 48 1.90 1.93 -12.33
C VAL A 48 2.27 2.61 -13.65
N GLU A 49 3.20 3.55 -13.59
CA GLU A 49 3.75 4.28 -14.72
C GLU A 49 4.33 3.35 -15.80
N THR A 50 4.53 3.89 -17.00
CA THR A 50 4.90 3.12 -18.20
C THR A 50 6.10 3.70 -18.96
N GLU A 51 6.89 4.53 -18.30
CA GLU A 51 8.05 5.20 -18.93
C GLU A 51 9.12 4.21 -19.41
N GLU A 52 9.28 3.08 -18.72
CA GLU A 52 10.22 2.02 -19.06
C GLU A 52 9.95 1.36 -20.42
N TYR A 53 8.73 1.50 -20.94
CA TYR A 53 8.39 1.01 -22.28
C TYR A 53 9.04 1.84 -23.40
N GLY A 54 9.35 3.13 -23.17
CA GLY A 54 9.94 4.03 -24.14
C GLY A 54 9.11 4.10 -25.42
N GLN A 55 9.66 3.72 -26.57
CA GLN A 55 8.95 3.75 -27.87
C GLN A 55 7.72 2.81 -27.92
N LEU A 56 7.65 1.80 -27.05
CA LEU A 56 6.52 0.87 -26.97
C LEU A 56 5.41 1.38 -26.03
N GLN A 57 5.58 2.51 -25.36
CA GLN A 57 4.61 3.07 -24.42
C GLN A 57 3.19 3.22 -25.01
N PRO A 58 2.97 3.68 -26.28
CA PRO A 58 1.62 3.80 -26.84
C PRO A 58 0.83 2.47 -26.97
N ILE A 59 1.54 1.34 -26.91
CA ILE A 59 0.96 -0.01 -27.03
C ILE A 59 1.14 -0.86 -25.78
N CYS A 60 1.75 -0.34 -24.73
CA CYS A 60 2.07 -1.12 -23.50
C CYS A 60 0.82 -1.72 -22.84
N ARG A 61 -0.36 -1.07 -22.97
CA ARG A 61 -1.67 -1.57 -22.51
C ARG A 61 -2.50 -2.27 -23.60
N LYS A 62 -1.88 -2.62 -24.72
CA LYS A 62 -2.49 -3.39 -25.82
C LYS A 62 -1.78 -4.75 -25.95
N PRO A 63 -2.15 -5.73 -25.12
CA PRO A 63 -1.31 -6.92 -24.88
C PRO A 63 -0.97 -7.71 -26.14
N LEU A 64 -1.91 -7.89 -27.07
CA LEU A 64 -1.64 -8.59 -28.32
C LEU A 64 -0.64 -7.83 -29.21
N GLN A 65 -0.77 -6.51 -29.29
CA GLN A 65 0.14 -5.66 -30.08
C GLN A 65 1.53 -5.59 -29.47
N LEU A 66 1.60 -5.43 -28.12
CA LEU A 66 2.86 -5.41 -27.42
C LEU A 66 3.60 -6.75 -27.54
N THR A 67 2.91 -7.87 -27.33
CA THR A 67 3.50 -9.21 -27.44
C THR A 67 4.12 -9.41 -28.82
N GLU A 68 3.45 -9.00 -29.89
CA GLU A 68 4.00 -9.09 -31.25
C GLU A 68 5.21 -8.14 -31.46
N ALA A 69 5.10 -6.89 -31.00
CA ALA A 69 6.19 -5.92 -31.11
C ALA A 69 7.46 -6.37 -30.35
N LEU A 70 7.32 -6.99 -29.18
CA LEU A 70 8.46 -7.46 -28.39
C LEU A 70 9.29 -8.55 -29.10
N LYS A 71 8.75 -9.27 -30.08
CA LYS A 71 9.51 -10.21 -30.91
C LYS A 71 10.63 -9.51 -31.67
N GLN A 72 10.47 -8.22 -31.99
CA GLN A 72 11.49 -7.38 -32.64
C GLN A 72 12.42 -6.67 -31.63
N HIS A 73 12.09 -6.73 -30.35
CA HIS A 73 12.80 -6.04 -29.28
C HIS A 73 13.35 -7.00 -28.19
N LYS A 74 13.64 -8.25 -28.55
CA LYS A 74 14.12 -9.28 -27.61
C LYS A 74 15.37 -8.90 -26.82
N ASN A 75 16.21 -8.04 -27.38
CA ASN A 75 17.41 -7.51 -26.73
C ASN A 75 17.11 -6.67 -25.47
N ARG A 76 15.87 -6.23 -25.28
CA ARG A 76 15.39 -5.51 -24.07
C ARG A 76 14.86 -6.45 -22.98
N LEU A 77 14.76 -7.74 -23.26
CA LEU A 77 14.16 -8.72 -22.38
C LEU A 77 15.21 -9.62 -21.71
N SER A 78 14.91 -10.11 -20.51
CA SER A 78 15.68 -11.17 -19.88
C SER A 78 15.58 -12.49 -20.69
N LYS A 79 16.54 -13.39 -20.48
CA LYS A 79 16.50 -14.72 -21.14
C LYS A 79 15.20 -15.48 -20.86
N ASN A 80 14.68 -15.41 -19.63
CA ASN A 80 13.43 -16.05 -19.24
C ASN A 80 12.23 -15.41 -19.95
N ALA A 81 12.20 -14.07 -20.04
CA ALA A 81 11.14 -13.38 -20.76
C ALA A 81 11.15 -13.67 -22.27
N VAL A 82 12.33 -13.82 -22.89
CA VAL A 82 12.45 -14.25 -24.28
C VAL A 82 11.93 -15.68 -24.46
N LYS A 83 12.29 -16.61 -23.58
CA LYS A 83 11.77 -18.00 -23.61
C LYS A 83 10.24 -18.02 -23.53
N ASP A 84 9.67 -17.25 -22.60
CA ASP A 84 8.22 -17.15 -22.41
C ASP A 84 7.52 -16.49 -23.61
N LEU A 85 8.16 -15.49 -24.24
CA LEU A 85 7.65 -14.86 -25.48
C LEU A 85 7.64 -15.83 -26.66
N GLU A 86 8.67 -16.65 -26.80
CA GLU A 86 8.81 -17.64 -27.88
C GLU A 86 7.92 -18.87 -27.71
N SER A 87 7.58 -19.24 -26.46
CA SER A 87 6.66 -20.33 -26.19
C SER A 87 5.24 -20.07 -26.72
N GLY A 88 4.86 -18.78 -26.81
CA GLY A 88 3.50 -18.40 -27.17
C GLY A 88 2.46 -18.63 -26.07
N GLU A 89 2.87 -19.09 -24.88
CA GLU A 89 2.00 -19.36 -23.73
C GLU A 89 1.70 -18.12 -22.90
N TYR A 90 2.44 -17.03 -23.13
CA TYR A 90 2.29 -15.78 -22.40
C TYR A 90 1.78 -14.65 -23.28
N VAL A 91 1.09 -13.71 -22.65
CA VAL A 91 0.73 -12.43 -23.24
C VAL A 91 1.38 -11.31 -22.41
N PHE A 92 2.04 -10.38 -23.08
CA PHE A 92 2.78 -9.28 -22.44
C PHE A 92 1.97 -7.99 -22.44
N GLY A 93 2.01 -7.26 -21.35
CA GLY A 93 1.34 -5.95 -21.26
C GLY A 93 1.23 -5.43 -19.84
N ARG A 94 1.35 -4.10 -19.70
CA ARG A 94 1.10 -3.43 -18.43
C ARG A 94 -0.32 -3.65 -17.97
N GLY A 95 -0.50 -4.09 -16.70
CA GLY A 95 -1.77 -4.37 -16.07
C GLY A 95 -2.41 -5.68 -16.53
N THR A 96 -1.72 -6.52 -17.33
CA THR A 96 -2.28 -7.81 -17.75
C THR A 96 -2.37 -8.77 -16.58
N MET A 97 -1.32 -8.87 -15.80
CA MET A 97 -1.33 -9.68 -14.59
C MET A 97 -1.76 -8.87 -13.38
N ASP A 98 -1.34 -7.63 -13.27
CA ASP A 98 -1.55 -6.73 -12.14
C ASP A 98 -2.49 -5.58 -12.53
N MET A 99 -3.84 -5.64 -12.16
CA MET A 99 -4.50 -6.94 -11.96
C MET A 99 -5.75 -7.08 -12.86
N LYS A 100 -5.72 -6.52 -14.10
CA LYS A 100 -6.93 -6.50 -14.97
C LYS A 100 -7.48 -7.89 -15.28
N ILE A 101 -6.65 -8.95 -15.22
CA ILE A 101 -7.16 -10.31 -15.36
C ILE A 101 -8.04 -10.72 -14.18
N GLY A 102 -7.68 -10.33 -12.96
CA GLY A 102 -8.51 -10.55 -11.78
C GLY A 102 -9.87 -9.89 -11.91
N LEU A 103 -9.89 -8.62 -12.32
CA LEU A 103 -11.13 -7.91 -12.63
C LEU A 103 -11.96 -8.62 -13.71
N ALA A 104 -11.34 -9.07 -14.79
CA ALA A 104 -12.04 -9.78 -15.88
C ALA A 104 -12.66 -11.09 -15.39
N ILE A 105 -11.95 -11.85 -14.55
CA ILE A 105 -12.48 -13.08 -13.92
C ILE A 105 -13.69 -12.73 -13.04
N HIS A 106 -13.59 -11.71 -12.19
CA HIS A 106 -14.68 -11.28 -11.32
C HIS A 106 -15.93 -10.85 -12.11
N MET A 107 -15.75 -10.10 -13.19
CA MET A 107 -16.86 -9.74 -14.10
C MET A 107 -17.51 -10.96 -14.72
N GLY A 108 -16.72 -11.92 -15.19
CA GLY A 108 -17.24 -13.17 -15.76
C GLY A 108 -18.00 -14.03 -14.74
N LEU A 109 -17.58 -14.02 -13.46
CA LEU A 109 -18.29 -14.71 -12.39
C LEU A 109 -19.65 -14.07 -12.10
N ILE A 110 -19.75 -12.75 -12.11
CA ILE A 110 -21.04 -12.04 -11.97
C ILE A 110 -21.97 -12.40 -13.12
N GLU A 111 -21.48 -12.36 -14.38
CA GLU A 111 -22.28 -12.73 -15.56
C GLU A 111 -22.77 -14.19 -15.46
N LYS A 112 -21.91 -15.10 -15.02
CA LYS A 112 -22.24 -16.50 -14.84
C LYS A 112 -23.23 -16.74 -13.72
N ALA A 113 -23.06 -16.05 -12.57
CA ALA A 113 -23.98 -16.13 -11.45
C ALA A 113 -25.39 -15.66 -11.82
N ILE A 114 -25.49 -14.61 -12.64
CA ILE A 114 -26.77 -14.12 -13.18
C ILE A 114 -27.40 -15.18 -14.11
N ALA A 115 -26.62 -15.75 -15.02
CA ALA A 115 -27.11 -16.72 -16.02
C ALA A 115 -27.53 -18.06 -15.43
N GLU A 116 -26.88 -18.51 -14.36
CA GLU A 116 -27.07 -19.82 -13.71
C GLU A 116 -27.83 -19.71 -12.38
N GLU A 117 -28.26 -18.52 -11.97
CA GLU A 117 -29.01 -18.25 -10.75
C GLU A 117 -28.34 -18.85 -9.49
N TRP A 118 -27.07 -18.48 -9.28
CA TRP A 118 -26.30 -19.01 -8.16
C TRP A 118 -26.98 -18.75 -6.80
N PRO A 119 -26.96 -19.75 -5.85
CA PRO A 119 -27.68 -19.68 -4.58
C PRO A 119 -26.94 -18.83 -3.52
N ILE A 120 -26.16 -17.86 -3.92
CA ILE A 120 -25.39 -16.92 -3.08
C ILE A 120 -25.37 -15.54 -3.71
N ASN A 121 -25.02 -14.50 -2.94
CA ASN A 121 -24.78 -13.19 -3.50
C ASN A 121 -23.32 -13.00 -3.88
N LEU A 122 -23.07 -12.26 -4.97
CA LEU A 122 -21.73 -11.78 -5.35
C LEU A 122 -21.74 -10.26 -5.42
N LEU A 123 -20.78 -9.61 -4.78
CA LEU A 123 -20.60 -8.17 -4.84
C LEU A 123 -19.20 -7.86 -5.41
N LEU A 124 -19.12 -7.42 -6.65
CA LEU A 124 -17.89 -6.90 -7.22
C LEU A 124 -17.67 -5.47 -6.74
N VAL A 125 -16.45 -5.19 -6.28
CA VAL A 125 -15.92 -3.86 -6.02
C VAL A 125 -14.64 -3.71 -6.81
N THR A 126 -14.58 -2.72 -7.72
CA THR A 126 -13.36 -2.44 -8.47
C THR A 126 -12.99 -0.97 -8.33
N VAL A 127 -11.75 -0.71 -7.97
CA VAL A 127 -11.29 0.58 -7.46
C VAL A 127 -10.11 1.13 -8.23
N PRO A 128 -9.91 2.46 -8.26
CA PRO A 128 -8.70 3.11 -8.72
C PRO A 128 -7.68 3.28 -7.59
N ASP A 129 -6.43 3.58 -7.95
CA ASP A 129 -5.38 4.11 -7.06
C ASP A 129 -4.79 3.09 -6.07
N GLU A 130 -4.94 1.81 -6.33
CA GLU A 130 -4.33 0.77 -5.50
C GLU A 130 -2.80 0.90 -5.48
N GLU A 131 -2.21 1.14 -6.62
CA GLU A 131 -0.77 1.22 -6.88
C GLU A 131 -0.07 2.39 -6.18
N VAL A 132 -0.82 3.37 -5.66
CA VAL A 132 -0.25 4.58 -5.04
C VAL A 132 -0.73 4.77 -3.60
N ASN A 133 -2.05 4.83 -3.38
CA ASN A 133 -2.64 5.31 -2.13
C ASN A 133 -3.93 4.58 -1.71
N SER A 134 -4.45 3.68 -2.55
CA SER A 134 -5.74 2.98 -2.38
C SER A 134 -6.90 3.90 -1.98
N SER A 135 -6.93 5.11 -2.53
CA SER A 135 -8.03 6.06 -2.27
C SER A 135 -9.39 5.48 -2.66
N GLY A 136 -9.41 4.66 -3.74
CA GLY A 136 -10.59 3.95 -4.19
C GLY A 136 -11.13 2.97 -3.16
N MET A 137 -10.28 2.10 -2.61
CA MET A 137 -10.73 1.13 -1.60
C MET A 137 -11.09 1.81 -0.28
N ARG A 138 -10.33 2.81 0.15
CA ARG A 138 -10.67 3.60 1.35
C ARG A 138 -12.05 4.26 1.23
N ALA A 139 -12.43 4.75 0.05
CA ALA A 139 -13.77 5.27 -0.21
C ALA A 139 -14.82 4.15 -0.27
N ALA A 140 -14.50 3.00 -0.86
CA ALA A 140 -15.41 1.88 -1.02
C ALA A 140 -15.79 1.20 0.32
N VAL A 141 -14.94 1.26 1.35
CA VAL A 141 -15.22 0.67 2.67
C VAL A 141 -16.58 1.10 3.22
N LYS A 142 -16.89 2.40 3.21
CA LYS A 142 -18.18 2.92 3.68
C LYS A 142 -19.36 2.43 2.82
N LYS A 143 -19.16 2.33 1.49
CA LYS A 143 -20.17 1.80 0.57
C LYS A 143 -20.46 0.33 0.88
N LEU A 144 -19.44 -0.47 1.15
CA LEU A 144 -19.60 -1.88 1.53
C LEU A 144 -20.44 -2.04 2.80
N VAL A 145 -20.18 -1.22 3.82
CA VAL A 145 -21.00 -1.22 5.04
C VAL A 145 -22.45 -0.89 4.72
N ASN A 146 -22.70 0.18 3.96
CA ASN A 146 -24.06 0.59 3.59
C ASN A 146 -24.78 -0.49 2.78
N LEU A 147 -24.13 -1.09 1.77
CA LEU A 147 -24.73 -2.16 0.94
C LEU A 147 -25.10 -3.38 1.79
N SER A 148 -24.29 -3.73 2.79
CA SER A 148 -24.60 -4.83 3.72
C SER A 148 -25.87 -4.55 4.50
N GLU A 149 -26.04 -3.32 5.00
CA GLU A 149 -27.23 -2.90 5.76
C GLU A 149 -28.47 -2.77 4.87
N GLU A 150 -28.34 -2.12 3.70
CA GLU A 150 -29.45 -1.83 2.77
C GLU A 150 -30.05 -3.10 2.15
N HIS A 151 -29.19 -4.08 1.81
CA HIS A 151 -29.61 -5.30 1.11
C HIS A 151 -29.59 -6.57 1.97
N GLY A 152 -29.27 -6.45 3.26
CA GLY A 152 -29.19 -7.59 4.18
C GLY A 152 -28.10 -8.59 3.80
N LEU A 153 -26.95 -8.10 3.30
CA LEU A 153 -25.84 -8.95 2.88
C LEU A 153 -25.00 -9.36 4.09
N VAL A 154 -24.69 -10.64 4.19
CA VAL A 154 -23.79 -11.21 5.20
C VAL A 154 -22.49 -11.60 4.51
N TYR A 155 -21.48 -10.78 4.63
CA TYR A 155 -20.17 -11.03 4.00
C TYR A 155 -19.52 -12.26 4.65
N GLN A 156 -19.28 -13.29 3.84
CA GLN A 156 -18.64 -14.53 4.25
C GLN A 156 -17.17 -14.60 3.85
N LEU A 157 -16.79 -13.92 2.76
CA LEU A 157 -15.45 -13.94 2.21
C LEU A 157 -15.18 -12.65 1.43
N PHE A 158 -14.02 -12.04 1.67
CA PHE A 158 -13.41 -11.04 0.78
C PHE A 158 -12.38 -11.75 -0.09
N LEU A 159 -12.66 -11.84 -1.39
CA LEU A 159 -11.85 -12.53 -2.36
C LEU A 159 -11.20 -11.53 -3.32
N ASN A 160 -9.88 -11.53 -3.36
CA ASN A 160 -9.10 -10.82 -4.34
C ASN A 160 -8.54 -11.79 -5.39
N SER A 161 -8.20 -11.29 -6.56
CA SER A 161 -7.56 -12.07 -7.62
C SER A 161 -6.29 -11.39 -8.15
N GLU A 162 -5.50 -10.79 -7.21
CA GLU A 162 -4.12 -10.43 -7.50
C GLU A 162 -3.31 -11.63 -7.95
N SER A 163 -2.47 -11.42 -8.94
CA SER A 163 -1.78 -12.51 -9.60
C SER A 163 -0.86 -13.30 -8.68
N SER A 164 -0.87 -14.60 -8.90
CA SER A 164 0.16 -15.51 -8.40
C SER A 164 1.44 -15.33 -9.21
N PHE A 165 2.59 -15.25 -8.54
CA PHE A 165 3.89 -15.14 -9.21
C PHE A 165 4.95 -15.98 -8.52
N SER A 166 5.96 -16.41 -9.30
CA SER A 166 7.07 -17.21 -8.80
C SER A 166 7.84 -16.51 -7.70
N GLN A 167 8.12 -17.20 -6.60
CA GLN A 167 8.97 -16.69 -5.51
C GLN A 167 10.47 -16.67 -5.87
N ASN A 168 10.85 -17.46 -6.88
CA ASN A 168 12.17 -17.48 -7.48
C ASN A 168 12.06 -17.91 -8.97
N PRO A 169 13.10 -17.70 -9.80
CA PRO A 169 13.03 -17.89 -11.26
C PRO A 169 12.69 -19.29 -11.73
N GLU A 170 12.92 -20.32 -10.91
CA GLU A 170 12.69 -21.74 -11.25
C GLU A 170 11.43 -22.32 -10.57
N ASP A 171 10.69 -21.48 -9.88
CA ASP A 171 9.53 -21.88 -9.09
C ASP A 171 8.29 -21.99 -9.99
N GLU A 172 7.71 -23.18 -10.03
CA GLU A 172 6.50 -23.50 -10.82
C GLU A 172 5.24 -23.64 -9.94
N ASN A 173 5.34 -23.33 -8.61
CA ASN A 173 4.19 -23.42 -7.74
C ASN A 173 3.14 -22.34 -8.09
N TYR A 174 1.88 -22.74 -7.97
CA TYR A 174 0.76 -21.82 -7.97
C TYR A 174 0.49 -21.38 -6.53
N TYR A 175 0.56 -20.09 -6.29
CA TYR A 175 0.41 -19.54 -4.95
C TYR A 175 -1.00 -18.99 -4.72
N ILE A 176 -1.52 -19.25 -3.53
CA ILE A 176 -2.71 -18.58 -2.98
C ILE A 176 -2.32 -17.95 -1.66
N TYR A 177 -2.98 -16.85 -1.30
CA TYR A 177 -2.57 -16.07 -0.14
C TYR A 177 -3.75 -15.89 0.81
N THR A 178 -3.56 -16.27 2.08
CA THR A 178 -4.59 -16.22 3.14
C THR A 178 -4.57 -14.91 3.93
N GLY A 179 -3.84 -13.92 3.45
CA GLY A 179 -3.71 -12.59 4.01
C GLY A 179 -2.87 -11.69 3.12
N THR A 180 -2.64 -10.47 3.56
CA THR A 180 -1.76 -9.50 2.94
C THR A 180 -0.83 -8.85 3.95
N ILE A 181 0.42 -8.63 3.55
CA ILE A 181 1.39 -7.89 4.36
C ILE A 181 0.94 -6.43 4.50
N GLY A 182 1.20 -5.82 5.65
CA GLY A 182 0.98 -4.39 5.85
C GLY A 182 2.20 -3.56 5.43
N LYS A 183 1.96 -2.29 5.15
CA LYS A 183 2.98 -1.29 4.83
C LYS A 183 2.69 0.01 5.55
N ILE A 184 3.71 0.57 6.18
CA ILE A 184 3.65 1.89 6.80
C ILE A 184 4.88 2.70 6.43
N MET A 185 4.76 4.01 6.38
CA MET A 185 5.83 4.90 5.96
C MET A 185 6.25 5.84 7.11
N PRO A 186 7.07 5.36 8.07
CA PRO A 186 7.68 6.24 9.04
C PRO A 186 8.60 7.22 8.32
N SER A 187 8.53 8.48 8.72
CA SER A 187 9.19 9.60 8.05
C SER A 187 9.81 10.53 9.07
N ALA A 188 10.88 11.23 8.71
CA ALA A 188 11.57 12.14 9.59
C ALA A 188 11.88 13.47 8.92
N LEU A 189 11.54 14.57 9.60
CA LEU A 189 12.00 15.91 9.26
C LEU A 189 13.17 16.26 10.19
N PHE A 190 14.31 16.58 9.60
CA PHE A 190 15.52 16.97 10.30
C PHE A 190 15.63 18.50 10.27
N TYR A 191 15.70 19.10 11.44
CA TYR A 191 15.82 20.53 11.61
C TYR A 191 17.14 20.84 12.32
N GLY A 192 18.10 21.36 11.56
CA GLY A 192 19.41 21.79 12.04
C GLY A 192 19.43 23.27 12.41
N LYS A 193 20.61 23.85 12.41
CA LYS A 193 20.84 25.29 12.53
C LYS A 193 21.79 25.74 11.43
N GLU A 194 21.32 26.67 10.63
CA GLU A 194 22.07 27.25 9.53
C GLU A 194 23.30 28.03 10.02
N THR A 195 24.40 27.93 9.27
CA THR A 195 25.62 28.70 9.46
C THR A 195 26.38 28.85 8.16
N HIS A 196 27.34 29.78 8.12
CA HIS A 196 28.26 29.90 7.00
C HIS A 196 29.18 28.67 6.90
N VAL A 197 29.47 28.19 5.70
CA VAL A 197 30.32 27.01 5.49
C VAL A 197 31.75 27.14 6.06
N GLY A 198 32.24 28.35 6.23
CA GLY A 198 33.51 28.64 6.90
C GLY A 198 33.48 28.51 8.43
N GLU A 199 32.30 28.37 9.03
CA GLU A 199 32.11 28.28 10.49
C GLU A 199 31.16 27.09 10.84
N PRO A 200 31.45 25.86 10.36
CA PRO A 200 30.49 24.75 10.36
C PRO A 200 30.01 24.34 11.76
N LEU A 201 30.83 24.50 12.80
CA LEU A 201 30.50 24.14 14.15
C LEU A 201 29.69 25.19 14.92
N LYS A 202 29.49 26.40 14.34
CA LYS A 202 28.56 27.40 14.91
C LYS A 202 27.10 27.12 14.55
N GLY A 203 26.86 26.16 13.69
CA GLY A 203 25.58 25.58 13.36
C GLY A 203 25.62 24.06 13.36
N MET A 204 24.61 23.44 12.77
CA MET A 204 24.56 22.00 12.50
C MET A 204 23.70 21.78 11.25
N THR A 205 24.30 21.22 10.20
CA THR A 205 23.55 20.93 8.98
C THR A 205 22.54 19.79 9.22
N ALA A 206 21.34 19.93 8.70
CA ALA A 206 20.31 18.88 8.76
C ALA A 206 20.78 17.60 8.07
N ASN A 207 21.61 17.70 7.01
CA ASN A 207 22.19 16.55 6.31
C ASN A 207 23.10 15.70 7.23
N TYR A 208 23.79 16.32 8.17
CA TYR A 208 24.61 15.60 9.15
C TYR A 208 23.72 14.78 10.10
N ILE A 209 22.63 15.36 10.61
CA ILE A 209 21.66 14.65 11.46
C ILE A 209 21.02 13.51 10.68
N ALA A 210 20.57 13.78 9.43
CA ALA A 210 19.94 12.80 8.56
C ALA A 210 20.87 11.62 8.22
N ALA A 211 22.17 11.85 8.05
CA ALA A 211 23.14 10.80 7.76
C ALA A 211 23.26 9.80 8.93
N TYR A 212 23.35 10.28 10.18
CA TYR A 212 23.34 9.42 11.36
C TYR A 212 22.05 8.60 11.47
N PHE A 213 20.92 9.25 11.20
CA PHE A 213 19.61 8.61 11.27
C PHE A 213 19.45 7.54 10.18
N ASN A 214 19.74 7.89 8.93
CA ASN A 214 19.59 6.98 7.80
C ASN A 214 20.47 5.73 7.92
N GLN A 215 21.70 5.89 8.40
CA GLN A 215 22.59 4.75 8.70
C GLN A 215 21.99 3.75 9.71
N GLN A 216 21.16 4.23 10.64
CA GLN A 216 20.51 3.39 11.64
C GLN A 216 19.19 2.79 11.13
N MET A 217 18.56 3.41 10.14
CA MET A 217 17.28 2.95 9.59
C MET A 217 17.45 1.91 8.48
N GLU A 218 18.42 2.12 7.58
CA GLU A 218 18.61 1.27 6.41
C GLU A 218 18.90 -0.17 6.82
N TRP A 219 18.04 -1.09 6.34
CA TRP A 219 18.09 -2.53 6.61
C TRP A 219 18.10 -2.92 8.09
N ASN A 220 17.52 -2.10 8.94
CA ASN A 220 17.55 -2.35 10.39
C ASN A 220 16.65 -3.54 10.77
N PRO A 221 17.22 -4.64 11.33
CA PRO A 221 16.46 -5.83 11.68
C PRO A 221 15.46 -5.62 12.83
N LEU A 222 15.54 -4.51 13.58
CA LEU A 222 14.56 -4.14 14.60
C LEU A 222 13.13 -4.04 14.03
N PHE A 223 13.00 -3.71 12.75
CA PHE A 223 11.71 -3.59 12.05
C PHE A 223 11.25 -4.89 11.40
N GLN A 224 12.13 -5.88 11.24
CA GLN A 224 11.74 -7.17 10.68
C GLN A 224 10.80 -7.92 11.62
N GLU A 225 9.75 -8.50 11.05
CA GLU A 225 8.84 -9.41 11.76
C GLU A 225 8.95 -10.82 11.18
N GLU A 226 8.68 -11.79 12.05
CA GLU A 226 8.49 -13.19 11.66
C GLU A 226 7.17 -13.69 12.23
N HIS A 227 6.30 -14.21 11.38
CA HIS A 227 5.01 -14.78 11.77
C HIS A 227 4.63 -15.92 10.85
N LEU A 228 4.14 -17.03 11.39
CA LEU A 228 3.74 -18.24 10.65
C LEU A 228 4.84 -18.78 9.71
N GLY A 229 6.11 -18.62 10.09
CA GLY A 229 7.26 -19.05 9.29
C GLY A 229 7.65 -18.12 8.15
N GLU A 230 6.97 -16.99 7.99
CA GLU A 230 7.27 -15.96 6.98
C GLU A 230 7.92 -14.74 7.63
N LYS A 231 8.75 -14.02 6.87
CA LYS A 231 9.46 -12.83 7.33
C LYS A 231 9.14 -11.62 6.47
N THR A 232 8.99 -10.46 7.13
CA THR A 232 8.92 -9.21 6.38
C THR A 232 10.28 -8.86 5.77
N PRO A 233 10.31 -8.18 4.62
CA PRO A 233 11.51 -7.50 4.14
C PRO A 233 12.06 -6.52 5.18
N LEU A 234 13.36 -6.23 5.09
CA LEU A 234 13.99 -5.19 5.89
C LEU A 234 13.53 -3.79 5.45
N PRO A 235 13.54 -2.78 6.33
CA PRO A 235 13.19 -1.42 5.96
C PRO A 235 14.17 -0.85 4.95
N VAL A 236 13.67 0.02 4.07
CA VAL A 236 14.48 0.73 3.10
C VAL A 236 14.15 2.22 3.08
N SER A 237 15.16 3.04 2.83
CA SER A 237 14.99 4.46 2.56
C SER A 237 14.47 4.65 1.13
N LEU A 238 13.30 5.27 0.98
CA LEU A 238 12.72 5.61 -0.32
C LEU A 238 13.15 6.98 -0.81
N GLN A 239 13.39 7.90 0.12
CA GLN A 239 13.86 9.25 -0.19
C GLN A 239 14.66 9.81 0.97
N GLN A 240 15.75 10.50 0.65
CA GLN A 240 16.46 11.40 1.55
C GLN A 240 16.88 12.63 0.74
N LYS A 241 16.44 13.81 1.14
CA LYS A 241 16.80 15.07 0.47
C LYS A 241 16.87 16.21 1.47
N ASP A 242 17.76 17.20 1.20
CA ASP A 242 17.63 18.50 1.89
C ASP A 242 16.57 19.36 1.20
N LEU A 243 16.10 20.38 1.93
CA LEU A 243 15.05 21.30 1.46
C LEU A 243 15.63 22.64 0.98
N LYS A 244 16.93 22.70 0.72
CA LYS A 244 17.58 23.90 0.20
C LYS A 244 17.42 23.96 -1.32
N LEU A 245 16.64 24.92 -1.78
CA LEU A 245 16.29 25.05 -3.21
C LEU A 245 17.38 25.64 -4.08
N THR A 246 18.25 26.50 -3.49
CA THR A 246 19.27 27.24 -4.25
C THR A 246 20.63 27.11 -3.60
N TYR A 247 21.69 27.11 -4.42
CA TYR A 247 23.05 27.12 -3.92
C TYR A 247 23.38 28.44 -3.19
N SER A 248 23.97 28.32 -2.01
CA SER A 248 24.62 29.42 -1.30
C SER A 248 25.70 28.86 -0.37
N THR A 249 26.54 29.72 0.22
CA THR A 249 27.56 29.36 1.21
C THR A 249 27.01 29.12 2.63
N GLN A 250 25.70 28.98 2.77
CA GLN A 250 25.02 28.60 4.02
C GLN A 250 24.76 27.09 4.06
N THR A 251 24.87 26.49 5.25
CA THR A 251 24.61 25.06 5.41
C THR A 251 23.10 24.77 5.38
N PRO A 252 22.65 23.59 4.81
CA PRO A 252 21.25 23.22 4.83
C PRO A 252 20.73 23.05 6.28
N ALA A 253 19.68 23.80 6.61
CA ALA A 253 19.06 23.75 7.94
C ALA A 253 17.93 22.73 8.02
N ARG A 254 17.41 22.24 6.88
CA ARG A 254 16.27 21.33 6.82
C ARG A 254 16.53 20.20 5.86
N ALA A 255 16.14 18.98 6.24
CA ALA A 255 16.18 17.80 5.40
C ALA A 255 15.01 16.87 5.76
N GLN A 256 14.64 15.97 4.87
CA GLN A 256 13.60 14.97 5.11
C GLN A 256 14.04 13.59 4.65
N ALA A 257 13.49 12.57 5.27
CA ALA A 257 13.66 11.18 4.85
C ALA A 257 12.35 10.40 5.00
N LEU A 258 12.14 9.45 4.09
CA LEU A 258 10.97 8.63 3.93
C LEU A 258 11.39 7.17 3.86
N TYR A 259 10.79 6.30 4.69
CA TYR A 259 11.14 4.88 4.79
C TYR A 259 9.92 4.00 4.53
N ASN A 260 10.15 2.85 3.92
CA ASN A 260 9.16 1.78 3.81
C ASN A 260 9.42 0.73 4.89
N VAL A 261 8.40 0.43 5.68
CA VAL A 261 8.41 -0.64 6.68
C VAL A 261 7.24 -1.57 6.44
N PHE A 262 7.52 -2.86 6.27
CA PHE A 262 6.48 -3.88 6.17
C PHE A 262 6.10 -4.42 7.55
N MET A 263 4.83 -4.84 7.70
CA MET A 263 4.27 -5.31 8.96
C MET A 263 3.44 -6.58 8.77
N MET A 264 3.38 -7.41 9.82
CA MET A 264 2.50 -8.58 9.92
C MET A 264 1.61 -8.51 11.17
N GLN A 265 2.19 -8.33 12.34
CA GLN A 265 1.49 -8.36 13.62
C GLN A 265 1.60 -7.04 14.41
N ARG A 266 2.59 -6.22 14.09
CA ARG A 266 2.82 -4.95 14.80
C ARG A 266 1.78 -3.91 14.41
N SER A 267 1.46 -3.05 15.37
CA SER A 267 0.63 -1.86 15.14
C SER A 267 1.47 -0.66 14.71
N ALA A 268 0.82 0.40 14.21
CA ALA A 268 1.49 1.67 13.93
C ALA A 268 2.18 2.25 15.18
N LYS A 269 1.59 2.06 16.36
CA LYS A 269 2.20 2.45 17.65
C LYS A 269 3.51 1.71 17.92
N ASP A 270 3.56 0.40 17.63
CA ASP A 270 4.77 -0.39 17.78
C ASP A 270 5.88 0.08 16.84
N ILE A 271 5.52 0.44 15.61
CA ILE A 271 6.46 0.99 14.64
C ILE A 271 6.96 2.37 15.10
N MET A 272 6.07 3.28 15.53
CA MET A 272 6.48 4.59 16.03
C MET A 272 7.42 4.48 17.24
N ASN A 273 7.17 3.56 18.16
CA ASN A 273 8.03 3.35 19.32
C ASN A 273 9.44 2.90 18.89
N ARG A 274 9.55 1.97 17.93
CA ARG A 274 10.85 1.52 17.38
C ARG A 274 11.55 2.63 16.61
N PHE A 275 10.79 3.38 15.84
CA PHE A 275 11.30 4.51 15.06
C PHE A 275 11.88 5.59 15.99
N GLU A 276 11.19 5.89 17.09
CA GLU A 276 11.67 6.80 18.11
C GLU A 276 12.93 6.27 18.83
N GLN A 277 13.01 4.95 19.08
CA GLN A 277 14.22 4.35 19.66
C GLN A 277 15.42 4.53 18.71
N VAL A 278 15.26 4.22 17.44
CA VAL A 278 16.31 4.41 16.42
C VAL A 278 16.70 5.88 16.32
N ALA A 279 15.73 6.79 16.39
CA ALA A 279 15.98 8.23 16.38
C ALA A 279 16.84 8.67 17.57
N LYS A 280 16.51 8.21 18.78
CA LYS A 280 17.26 8.53 20.01
C LYS A 280 18.70 7.99 19.93
N ASP A 281 18.89 6.79 19.44
CA ASP A 281 20.22 6.17 19.31
C ASP A 281 21.08 6.92 18.28
N ALA A 282 20.49 7.28 17.13
CA ALA A 282 21.16 8.06 16.08
C ALA A 282 21.54 9.45 16.57
N VAL A 283 20.59 10.13 17.23
CA VAL A 283 20.78 11.49 17.76
C VAL A 283 21.81 11.51 18.90
N SER A 284 21.85 10.48 19.77
CA SER A 284 22.89 10.37 20.82
C SER A 284 24.28 10.37 20.19
N ARG A 285 24.51 9.52 19.19
CA ARG A 285 25.82 9.46 18.49
C ARG A 285 26.16 10.76 17.76
N CYS A 286 25.17 11.38 17.13
CA CYS A 286 25.31 12.68 16.47
C CYS A 286 25.77 13.75 17.49
N ASN A 287 25.09 13.85 18.64
CA ASN A 287 25.37 14.80 19.69
C ASN A 287 26.76 14.58 20.34
N GLU A 288 27.12 13.32 20.61
CA GLU A 288 28.42 12.95 21.17
C GLU A 288 29.55 13.42 20.25
N ASN A 289 29.46 13.10 18.95
CA ASN A 289 30.47 13.49 17.99
C ASN A 289 30.56 15.02 17.82
N TYR A 290 29.41 15.69 17.72
CA TYR A 290 29.36 17.15 17.61
C TYR A 290 30.00 17.83 18.82
N ARG A 291 29.68 17.38 20.06
CA ARG A 291 30.27 17.91 21.29
C ARG A 291 31.78 17.67 21.34
N ALA A 292 32.25 16.51 20.90
CA ALA A 292 33.68 16.20 20.84
C ALA A 292 34.43 17.15 19.90
N LEU A 293 33.89 17.39 18.71
CA LEU A 293 34.45 18.33 17.74
C LEU A 293 34.44 19.78 18.26
N CYS A 294 33.34 20.22 18.84
CA CYS A 294 33.26 21.55 19.46
C CYS A 294 34.29 21.75 20.56
N LYS A 295 34.51 20.74 21.38
CA LYS A 295 35.54 20.75 22.43
C LYS A 295 36.96 20.81 21.85
N GLN A 296 37.25 20.04 20.83
CA GLN A 296 38.55 20.02 20.12
C GLN A 296 38.87 21.41 19.54
N GLU A 297 37.87 22.04 18.87
CA GLU A 297 38.03 23.34 18.23
C GLU A 297 37.83 24.54 19.16
N ASN A 298 37.58 24.28 20.45
CA ASN A 298 37.26 25.30 21.45
C ASN A 298 36.11 26.25 21.06
N ILE A 299 35.05 25.66 20.48
CA ILE A 299 33.85 26.37 20.03
C ILE A 299 32.68 26.05 20.97
N LYS A 300 31.90 27.06 21.32
CA LYS A 300 30.62 26.87 22.01
C LYS A 300 29.61 26.32 20.99
N GLY A 301 29.22 25.04 21.17
CA GLY A 301 28.20 24.42 20.34
C GLY A 301 26.80 25.02 20.50
N ILE A 302 25.88 24.61 19.62
CA ILE A 302 24.48 25.10 19.58
C ILE A 302 23.51 24.30 20.46
N GLY A 303 24.00 23.29 21.19
CA GLY A 303 23.20 22.37 21.98
C GLY A 303 22.94 21.03 21.28
N ASP A 304 22.21 20.17 21.97
CA ASP A 304 21.91 18.83 21.52
C ASP A 304 20.69 18.79 20.62
N VAL A 305 20.70 17.90 19.62
CA VAL A 305 19.54 17.57 18.79
C VAL A 305 18.48 16.87 19.64
N ARG A 306 17.24 17.27 19.51
CA ARG A 306 16.08 16.67 20.18
C ARG A 306 15.35 15.67 19.27
N VAL A 307 14.60 14.77 19.86
CA VAL A 307 13.68 13.88 19.13
C VAL A 307 12.28 14.20 19.62
N LEU A 308 11.37 14.51 18.68
CA LEU A 308 9.97 14.80 18.94
C LEU A 308 9.10 13.99 17.99
N ARG A 309 7.97 13.48 18.47
CA ARG A 309 6.90 13.00 17.58
C ARG A 309 6.13 14.20 17.04
N PHE A 310 5.48 14.03 15.88
CA PHE A 310 4.68 15.11 15.30
C PHE A 310 3.55 15.58 16.25
N GLU A 311 2.87 14.67 16.93
CA GLU A 311 1.85 15.01 17.94
C GLU A 311 2.37 15.94 19.04
N GLN A 312 3.63 15.81 19.43
CA GLN A 312 4.26 16.67 20.43
C GLN A 312 4.57 18.06 19.88
N LEU A 313 5.05 18.13 18.64
CA LEU A 313 5.28 19.40 17.94
C LEU A 313 3.98 20.16 17.73
N GLU A 314 2.94 19.47 17.28
CA GLU A 314 1.64 20.06 17.04
C GLU A 314 1.00 20.57 18.34
N SER A 315 1.04 19.77 19.41
CA SER A 315 0.56 20.21 20.74
C SER A 315 1.33 21.46 21.22
N TYR A 316 2.65 21.47 21.10
CA TYR A 316 3.45 22.62 21.45
C TYR A 316 3.06 23.88 20.65
N ALA A 317 2.84 23.74 19.35
CA ALA A 317 2.42 24.86 18.51
C ALA A 317 1.00 25.35 18.87
N ARG A 318 0.06 24.44 19.19
CA ARG A 318 -1.29 24.79 19.68
C ARG A 318 -1.24 25.58 20.98
N ASP A 319 -0.44 25.12 21.94
CA ASP A 319 -0.28 25.79 23.23
C ASP A 319 0.30 27.18 23.06
N LYS A 320 1.22 27.37 22.09
CA LYS A 320 1.92 28.64 21.86
C LYS A 320 1.12 29.63 21.02
N PHE A 321 0.42 29.18 19.98
CA PHE A 321 -0.20 30.01 18.95
C PHE A 321 -1.73 29.87 18.85
N GLY A 322 -2.31 28.86 19.49
CA GLY A 322 -3.73 28.52 19.42
C GLY A 322 -4.12 27.67 18.21
N ASP A 323 -5.33 27.07 18.28
CA ASP A 323 -5.86 26.16 17.27
C ASP A 323 -5.99 26.80 15.88
N ALA A 324 -6.39 28.05 15.80
CA ALA A 324 -6.59 28.75 14.53
C ALA A 324 -5.28 28.84 13.70
N PHE A 325 -4.14 29.01 14.37
CA PHE A 325 -2.83 29.03 13.72
C PHE A 325 -2.48 27.66 13.12
N VAL A 326 -2.64 26.60 13.90
CA VAL A 326 -2.35 25.24 13.44
C VAL A 326 -3.28 24.88 12.29
N TYR A 327 -4.58 25.14 12.42
CA TYR A 327 -5.56 24.90 11.37
C TYR A 327 -5.22 25.64 10.05
N ALA A 328 -4.76 26.89 10.13
CA ALA A 328 -4.36 27.65 8.94
C ALA A 328 -3.19 26.98 8.19
N ILE A 329 -2.22 26.37 8.90
CA ILE A 329 -1.11 25.66 8.29
C ILE A 329 -1.63 24.39 7.57
N HIS A 330 -2.49 23.59 8.23
CA HIS A 330 -3.10 22.42 7.62
C HIS A 330 -3.91 22.80 6.36
N SER A 331 -4.79 23.80 6.46
CA SER A 331 -5.59 24.27 5.33
C SER A 331 -4.73 24.74 4.16
N LYS A 332 -3.59 25.39 4.45
CA LYS A 332 -2.67 25.82 3.41
C LYS A 332 -2.02 24.61 2.70
N ALA A 333 -1.62 23.58 3.43
CA ALA A 333 -1.05 22.36 2.84
C ALA A 333 -2.02 21.71 1.84
N LEU A 334 -3.30 21.61 2.22
CA LEU A 334 -4.35 21.00 1.38
C LEU A 334 -4.68 21.81 0.11
N GLN A 335 -4.34 23.10 0.06
CA GLN A 335 -4.52 23.94 -1.12
C GLN A 335 -3.34 23.89 -2.10
N MET A 336 -2.26 23.17 -1.75
CA MET A 336 -1.06 23.03 -2.58
C MET A 336 -1.21 21.80 -3.47
N ASP A 337 -2.00 21.93 -4.55
CA ASP A 337 -2.29 20.84 -5.50
C ASP A 337 -1.04 20.29 -6.22
N GLU A 338 0.10 21.02 -6.18
CA GLU A 338 1.39 20.59 -6.73
C GLU A 338 2.14 19.62 -5.81
N LEU A 339 1.74 19.47 -4.54
CA LEU A 339 2.33 18.57 -3.57
C LEU A 339 1.48 17.31 -3.44
N ASP A 340 2.14 16.16 -3.41
CA ASP A 340 1.46 14.92 -3.01
C ASP A 340 1.25 14.87 -1.48
N GLU A 341 0.51 13.87 -0.99
CA GLU A 341 0.17 13.76 0.43
C GLU A 341 1.40 13.61 1.34
N ARG A 342 2.51 13.07 0.82
CA ARG A 342 3.78 12.94 1.55
C ARG A 342 4.45 14.29 1.71
N ASP A 343 4.59 15.03 0.63
CA ASP A 343 5.17 16.39 0.65
C ASP A 343 4.27 17.38 1.40
N GLN A 344 2.94 17.26 1.34
CA GLN A 344 1.99 18.03 2.19
C GLN A 344 2.22 17.75 3.68
N SER A 345 2.44 16.47 4.07
CA SER A 345 2.74 16.08 5.45
C SER A 345 4.04 16.73 5.94
N PHE A 346 5.09 16.70 5.13
CA PHE A 346 6.34 17.39 5.45
C PHE A 346 6.17 18.90 5.50
N PHE A 347 5.37 19.49 4.62
CA PHE A 347 5.08 20.91 4.65
C PHE A 347 4.45 21.34 5.97
N VAL A 348 3.44 20.62 6.48
CA VAL A 348 2.83 20.92 7.78
C VAL A 348 3.87 20.88 8.89
N ALA A 349 4.65 19.81 8.99
CA ALA A 349 5.67 19.67 10.02
C ALA A 349 6.76 20.77 9.93
N ASP A 350 7.19 21.11 8.70
CA ASP A 350 8.18 22.17 8.45
C ASP A 350 7.65 23.56 8.85
N GLN A 351 6.40 23.90 8.51
CA GLN A 351 5.80 25.18 8.88
C GLN A 351 5.61 25.32 10.39
N LEU A 352 5.25 24.25 11.10
CA LEU A 352 5.18 24.25 12.56
C LEU A 352 6.58 24.46 13.17
N MET A 353 7.61 23.74 12.71
CA MET A 353 8.99 23.92 13.17
C MET A 353 9.56 25.29 12.84
N HIS A 354 9.21 25.86 11.67
CA HIS A 354 9.64 27.20 11.30
C HIS A 354 9.16 28.27 12.30
N ASN A 355 7.99 28.07 12.90
CA ASN A 355 7.43 28.96 13.93
C ASN A 355 7.82 28.57 15.37
N CYS A 356 8.42 27.39 15.56
CA CYS A 356 8.87 26.86 16.85
C CYS A 356 10.40 26.62 16.85
N GLN A 357 11.18 27.59 16.33
CA GLN A 357 12.63 27.48 16.14
C GLN A 357 13.43 27.22 17.43
N GLU A 358 12.88 27.57 18.59
CA GLU A 358 13.44 27.26 19.91
C GLU A 358 13.52 25.75 20.21
N LEU A 359 12.82 24.93 19.44
CA LEU A 359 12.90 23.46 19.50
C LEU A 359 14.10 22.93 18.71
N ALA A 360 14.69 23.72 17.80
CA ALA A 360 15.84 23.31 17.00
C ALA A 360 17.16 23.31 17.83
N PRO A 361 18.12 22.44 17.48
CA PRO A 361 18.04 21.41 16.46
C PRO A 361 17.16 20.23 16.90
N ALA A 362 16.43 19.62 15.95
CA ALA A 362 15.47 18.55 16.25
C ALA A 362 15.27 17.56 15.09
N VAL A 363 14.82 16.35 15.42
CA VAL A 363 14.25 15.38 14.49
C VAL A 363 12.77 15.23 14.84
N ILE A 364 11.90 15.48 13.87
CA ILE A 364 10.47 15.31 14.00
C ILE A 364 10.06 14.00 13.32
N LEU A 365 9.51 13.09 14.11
CA LEU A 365 9.04 11.76 13.65
C LEU A 365 7.57 11.86 13.30
N LEU A 366 7.21 11.41 12.11
CA LEU A 366 5.85 11.43 11.59
C LEU A 366 5.58 10.17 10.76
N PHE A 367 4.33 9.95 10.41
CA PHE A 367 3.93 9.06 9.33
C PHE A 367 3.53 9.88 8.11
N THR A 368 3.83 9.36 6.94
CA THR A 368 3.29 9.85 5.68
C THR A 368 2.45 8.78 5.02
N PRO A 369 1.43 9.13 4.23
CA PRO A 369 0.71 8.16 3.40
C PRO A 369 1.63 7.43 2.42
N PRO A 370 1.23 6.20 1.99
CA PRO A 370 0.06 5.43 2.44
C PRO A 370 0.31 4.54 3.67
N TYR A 371 -0.78 4.10 4.29
CA TYR A 371 -0.78 3.04 5.30
C TYR A 371 -1.71 1.91 4.87
N TYR A 372 -1.17 0.72 4.77
CA TYR A 372 -1.87 -0.54 4.51
C TYR A 372 -1.77 -1.43 5.75
N PRO A 373 -2.84 -1.62 6.52
CA PRO A 373 -2.83 -2.58 7.62
C PRO A 373 -2.57 -4.01 7.13
N ALA A 374 -1.81 -4.79 7.90
CA ALA A 374 -1.69 -6.22 7.64
C ALA A 374 -2.97 -6.94 8.02
N VAL A 375 -3.39 -7.90 7.21
CA VAL A 375 -4.54 -8.76 7.47
C VAL A 375 -4.15 -10.22 7.24
N ASN A 376 -4.58 -11.11 8.12
CA ASN A 376 -4.35 -12.55 7.97
C ASN A 376 -5.57 -13.34 8.44
N SER A 377 -5.96 -14.34 7.68
CA SER A 377 -7.09 -15.23 7.93
C SER A 377 -6.70 -16.70 7.91
N SER A 378 -5.41 -17.04 8.04
CA SER A 378 -4.92 -18.43 7.95
C SER A 378 -5.57 -19.38 8.96
N ASP A 379 -5.95 -18.87 10.14
CA ASP A 379 -6.57 -19.65 11.21
C ASP A 379 -8.10 -19.73 11.10
N ASP A 380 -8.70 -19.01 10.13
CA ASP A 380 -10.15 -19.03 9.93
C ASP A 380 -10.62 -20.38 9.36
N PRO A 381 -11.66 -21.03 9.95
CA PRO A 381 -12.14 -22.32 9.48
C PRO A 381 -12.62 -22.33 8.03
N LEU A 382 -13.18 -21.22 7.52
CA LEU A 382 -13.61 -21.11 6.13
C LEU A 382 -12.40 -21.08 5.19
N ILE A 383 -11.33 -20.37 5.58
CA ILE A 383 -10.09 -20.30 4.81
C ILE A 383 -9.36 -21.65 4.81
N GLN A 384 -9.34 -22.38 5.92
CA GLN A 384 -8.77 -23.71 5.96
C GLN A 384 -9.50 -24.68 5.00
N LYS A 385 -10.85 -24.59 4.95
CA LYS A 385 -11.64 -25.35 3.96
C LYS A 385 -11.36 -24.89 2.53
N ALA A 386 -11.20 -23.58 2.31
CA ALA A 386 -10.86 -23.02 1.01
C ALA A 386 -9.51 -23.55 0.50
N VAL A 387 -8.50 -23.55 1.36
CA VAL A 387 -7.16 -24.07 1.05
C VAL A 387 -7.21 -25.56 0.71
N GLN A 388 -7.96 -26.36 1.50
CA GLN A 388 -8.12 -27.79 1.23
C GLN A 388 -8.82 -28.04 -0.12
N LEU A 389 -9.93 -27.34 -0.38
CA LEU A 389 -10.68 -27.44 -1.63
C LEU A 389 -9.82 -27.07 -2.85
N LEU A 390 -9.07 -25.95 -2.77
CA LEU A 390 -8.16 -25.55 -3.84
C LEU A 390 -7.01 -26.55 -4.02
N SER A 391 -6.50 -27.16 -2.95
CA SER A 391 -5.48 -28.20 -3.02
C SER A 391 -6.00 -29.43 -3.78
N ASP A 392 -7.21 -29.89 -3.47
CA ASP A 392 -7.83 -31.03 -4.14
C ASP A 392 -8.08 -30.76 -5.64
N LEU A 393 -8.55 -29.53 -5.96
CA LEU A 393 -8.79 -29.11 -7.34
C LEU A 393 -7.50 -28.99 -8.17
N THR A 394 -6.47 -28.38 -7.60
CA THR A 394 -5.18 -28.21 -8.29
C THR A 394 -4.43 -29.52 -8.44
N GLN A 395 -4.56 -30.46 -7.49
CA GLN A 395 -4.04 -31.83 -7.63
C GLN A 395 -4.65 -32.56 -8.83
N GLN A 396 -5.98 -32.41 -9.05
CA GLN A 396 -6.66 -32.96 -10.22
C GLN A 396 -6.15 -32.35 -11.54
N MET A 397 -5.68 -31.13 -11.51
CA MET A 397 -5.11 -30.42 -12.66
C MET A 397 -3.60 -30.64 -12.82
N ASN A 398 -2.95 -31.41 -11.95
CA ASN A 398 -1.49 -31.56 -11.85
C ASN A 398 -0.74 -30.24 -11.67
N ILE A 399 -1.29 -29.34 -10.86
CA ILE A 399 -0.69 -28.04 -10.52
C ILE A 399 -0.20 -28.10 -9.09
N PRO A 400 1.08 -27.82 -8.80
CA PRO A 400 1.58 -27.73 -7.43
C PRO A 400 1.07 -26.47 -6.76
N LEU A 401 0.14 -26.59 -5.80
CA LEU A 401 -0.38 -25.47 -5.00
C LEU A 401 0.47 -25.26 -3.75
N LYS A 402 0.74 -24.01 -3.44
CA LYS A 402 1.39 -23.61 -2.21
C LYS A 402 0.64 -22.44 -1.55
N PRO A 403 -0.01 -22.65 -0.40
CA PRO A 403 -0.57 -21.55 0.37
C PRO A 403 0.54 -20.74 1.03
N VAL A 404 0.35 -19.42 1.05
CA VAL A 404 1.21 -18.43 1.69
C VAL A 404 0.34 -17.57 2.60
N ASN A 405 0.84 -17.27 3.81
CA ASN A 405 0.05 -16.58 4.83
C ASN A 405 -0.10 -15.08 4.55
N TYR A 406 0.87 -14.47 3.86
CA TYR A 406 0.85 -13.05 3.57
C TYR A 406 1.22 -12.79 2.10
N PHE A 407 0.32 -12.17 1.35
CA PHE A 407 0.65 -11.63 0.04
C PHE A 407 1.65 -10.48 0.23
N ASN A 408 2.81 -10.58 -0.41
CA ASN A 408 3.91 -9.65 -0.24
C ASN A 408 3.89 -8.48 -1.22
N GLY A 409 2.92 -8.45 -2.15
CA GLY A 409 2.71 -7.36 -3.09
C GLY A 409 1.92 -6.19 -2.52
N ILE A 410 1.30 -6.35 -1.33
CA ILE A 410 0.26 -5.47 -0.81
C ILE A 410 -0.99 -5.56 -1.69
N CYS A 411 -2.17 -5.35 -1.17
CA CYS A 411 -3.40 -5.28 -1.94
C CYS A 411 -4.54 -4.66 -1.11
N ASP A 412 -5.63 -4.36 -1.75
CA ASP A 412 -6.82 -3.72 -1.17
C ASP A 412 -7.51 -4.56 -0.07
N LEU A 413 -7.18 -5.84 0.08
CA LEU A 413 -7.60 -6.65 1.24
C LEU A 413 -7.14 -6.05 2.58
N SER A 414 -6.15 -5.17 2.59
CA SER A 414 -5.70 -4.42 3.78
C SER A 414 -6.81 -3.60 4.43
N TYR A 415 -7.85 -3.22 3.69
CA TYR A 415 -8.92 -2.34 4.18
C TYR A 415 -10.20 -3.07 4.61
N VAL A 416 -10.17 -4.41 4.66
CA VAL A 416 -11.26 -5.25 5.19
C VAL A 416 -10.74 -6.19 6.28
N ASN A 417 -11.63 -6.73 7.10
CA ASN A 417 -11.29 -7.61 8.24
C ASN A 417 -10.24 -7.02 9.21
N TYR A 418 -10.24 -5.70 9.35
CA TYR A 418 -9.26 -5.00 10.17
C TYR A 418 -9.48 -5.24 11.67
N SER A 419 -8.40 -5.48 12.39
CA SER A 419 -8.38 -5.57 13.85
C SER A 419 -7.29 -4.66 14.40
N ASP A 420 -7.69 -3.61 15.13
CA ASP A 420 -6.72 -2.75 15.81
C ASP A 420 -6.08 -3.45 17.00
N LYS A 421 -4.78 -3.28 17.14
CA LYS A 421 -4.00 -3.77 18.26
C LYS A 421 -3.34 -2.60 18.99
N ASN A 422 -3.46 -2.56 20.31
CA ASN A 422 -2.75 -1.61 21.17
C ASN A 422 -2.99 -0.13 20.84
N ASP A 423 -4.18 0.28 20.40
CA ASP A 423 -4.44 1.65 19.97
C ASP A 423 -3.50 2.09 18.81
N GLY A 424 -3.19 1.20 17.91
CA GLY A 424 -2.25 1.45 16.82
C GLY A 424 -2.69 2.58 15.90
N TRP A 425 -3.97 2.61 15.54
CA TRP A 425 -4.52 3.63 14.65
C TRP A 425 -4.47 5.03 15.26
N THR A 426 -4.80 5.19 16.56
CA THR A 426 -4.71 6.49 17.24
C THR A 426 -3.29 7.07 17.17
N SER A 427 -2.27 6.19 17.27
CA SER A 427 -0.88 6.62 17.08
C SER A 427 -0.60 7.04 15.63
N TYR A 428 -1.20 6.35 14.65
CA TYR A 428 -1.08 6.73 13.24
C TYR A 428 -1.75 8.09 12.97
N GLU A 429 -3.00 8.25 13.40
CA GLU A 429 -3.77 9.49 13.25
C GLU A 429 -3.02 10.71 13.79
N LYS A 430 -2.58 10.63 15.06
CA LYS A 430 -1.91 11.74 15.74
C LYS A 430 -0.54 12.11 15.14
N ASN A 431 0.09 11.18 14.43
CA ASN A 431 1.42 11.40 13.86
C ASN A 431 1.41 11.47 12.33
N THR A 432 0.25 11.57 11.69
CA THR A 432 0.08 11.84 10.26
C THR A 432 -0.38 13.28 10.07
N PRO A 433 0.50 14.21 9.65
CA PRO A 433 0.23 15.64 9.66
C PRO A 433 -1.00 16.08 8.86
N ILE A 434 -1.38 15.38 7.82
CA ILE A 434 -2.55 15.69 6.97
C ILE A 434 -3.75 14.80 7.26
N TRP A 435 -3.78 14.14 8.43
CA TRP A 435 -4.91 13.29 8.82
C TRP A 435 -6.23 14.06 8.85
N GLY A 436 -7.28 13.41 8.37
CA GLY A 436 -8.62 13.97 8.24
C GLY A 436 -8.90 14.44 6.82
N ASP A 437 -8.73 15.72 6.54
CA ASP A 437 -9.11 16.31 5.26
C ASP A 437 -8.16 15.95 4.11
N GLY A 438 -6.88 15.71 4.38
CA GLY A 438 -5.88 15.38 3.36
C GLY A 438 -5.71 13.87 3.14
N TYR A 439 -5.79 13.10 4.20
CA TYR A 439 -5.67 11.65 4.15
C TYR A 439 -6.49 11.01 5.28
N PHE A 440 -7.33 10.05 4.93
CA PHE A 440 -8.20 9.39 5.90
C PHE A 440 -8.34 7.90 5.59
N ILE A 441 -8.32 7.07 6.64
CA ILE A 441 -8.65 5.65 6.59
C ILE A 441 -9.89 5.43 7.48
N PRO A 442 -10.97 4.84 6.95
CA PRO A 442 -12.22 4.67 7.68
C PRO A 442 -12.17 3.47 8.65
N PHE A 443 -11.28 3.53 9.64
CA PHE A 443 -11.02 2.43 10.58
C PHE A 443 -12.26 1.91 11.29
N GLU A 444 -13.22 2.79 11.65
CA GLU A 444 -14.46 2.39 12.30
C GLU A 444 -15.37 1.57 11.38
N ASP A 445 -15.42 1.91 10.10
CA ASP A 445 -16.18 1.13 9.12
C ASP A 445 -15.46 -0.16 8.74
N MET A 446 -14.13 -0.15 8.65
CA MET A 446 -13.31 -1.35 8.43
C MET A 446 -13.56 -2.42 9.51
N LYS A 447 -13.78 -2.02 10.77
CA LYS A 447 -14.13 -2.94 11.87
C LYS A 447 -15.46 -3.66 11.67
N LYS A 448 -16.39 -3.09 10.89
CA LYS A 448 -17.69 -3.70 10.59
C LYS A 448 -17.59 -4.76 9.48
N LEU A 449 -16.58 -4.67 8.64
CA LEU A 449 -16.32 -5.58 7.51
C LEU A 449 -15.56 -6.83 7.98
N ARG A 450 -16.26 -7.68 8.77
CA ARG A 450 -15.70 -8.84 9.45
C ARG A 450 -15.97 -10.13 8.69
N ALA A 451 -15.17 -10.39 7.66
CA ALA A 451 -15.12 -11.69 6.99
C ALA A 451 -13.67 -12.02 6.66
N PRO A 452 -13.30 -13.31 6.56
CA PRO A 452 -11.95 -13.71 6.20
C PRO A 452 -11.58 -13.24 4.79
N VAL A 453 -10.27 -13.12 4.54
CA VAL A 453 -9.70 -12.70 3.27
C VAL A 453 -8.97 -13.85 2.58
N LEU A 454 -9.01 -13.87 1.25
CA LEU A 454 -8.28 -14.81 0.42
C LEU A 454 -7.89 -14.13 -0.89
N ASN A 455 -6.69 -14.42 -1.39
CA ASN A 455 -6.28 -14.02 -2.73
C ASN A 455 -6.00 -15.26 -3.61
N VAL A 456 -6.70 -15.35 -4.74
CA VAL A 456 -6.59 -16.44 -5.73
C VAL A 456 -6.60 -15.84 -7.13
N GLY A 457 -5.43 -15.65 -7.71
CA GLY A 457 -5.30 -15.00 -9.02
C GLY A 457 -4.54 -15.82 -10.06
N ALA A 458 -4.51 -15.34 -11.27
CA ALA A 458 -3.83 -15.99 -12.38
C ALA A 458 -2.30 -15.88 -12.22
N PHE A 459 -1.57 -16.87 -12.80
CA PHE A 459 -0.12 -16.86 -12.77
C PHE A 459 0.46 -15.87 -13.78
N GLY A 460 1.39 -15.04 -13.31
CA GLY A 460 2.12 -14.09 -14.12
C GLY A 460 3.56 -13.89 -13.65
N LYS A 461 4.31 -13.09 -14.37
CA LYS A 461 5.71 -12.78 -14.06
C LYS A 461 6.03 -11.32 -14.35
N ASP A 462 7.04 -10.80 -13.62
CA ASP A 462 7.63 -9.49 -13.82
C ASP A 462 6.62 -8.32 -13.72
N ALA A 463 5.74 -8.34 -12.69
CA ALA A 463 4.88 -7.19 -12.39
C ALA A 463 5.69 -5.88 -12.36
N HIS A 464 5.09 -4.77 -12.82
CA HIS A 464 5.71 -3.44 -12.87
C HIS A 464 6.95 -3.30 -13.77
N GLN A 465 7.26 -4.29 -14.62
CA GLN A 465 8.41 -4.26 -15.53
C GLN A 465 7.98 -4.24 -17.00
N LEU A 466 8.90 -3.85 -17.91
CA LEU A 466 8.71 -3.95 -19.35
C LEU A 466 8.28 -5.35 -19.81
N SER A 467 8.73 -6.38 -19.08
CA SER A 467 8.49 -7.79 -19.36
C SER A 467 7.30 -8.37 -18.60
N GLU A 468 6.44 -7.53 -18.02
CA GLU A 468 5.20 -7.96 -17.38
C GLU A 468 4.40 -8.84 -18.33
N ARG A 469 4.07 -10.05 -17.86
CA ARG A 469 3.40 -11.05 -18.68
C ARG A 469 2.51 -11.98 -17.87
N LEU A 470 1.42 -12.37 -18.51
CA LEU A 470 0.38 -13.24 -17.96
C LEU A 470 0.39 -14.59 -18.68
N HIS A 471 0.35 -15.68 -17.92
CA HIS A 471 0.25 -17.04 -18.46
C HIS A 471 -1.18 -17.35 -18.91
N LYS A 472 -1.37 -17.60 -20.22
CA LYS A 472 -2.70 -17.70 -20.85
C LYS A 472 -3.57 -18.81 -20.26
N GLU A 473 -3.03 -20.02 -20.10
CA GLU A 473 -3.81 -21.14 -19.59
C GLU A 473 -4.24 -20.91 -18.14
N SER A 474 -3.34 -20.36 -17.29
CA SER A 474 -3.69 -19.98 -15.93
C SER A 474 -4.82 -18.94 -15.93
N ALA A 475 -4.68 -17.91 -16.75
CA ALA A 475 -5.59 -16.76 -16.77
C ALA A 475 -7.00 -17.08 -17.31
N PHE A 476 -7.06 -17.81 -18.42
CA PHE A 476 -8.32 -17.98 -19.17
C PHE A 476 -8.98 -19.36 -19.00
N VAL A 477 -8.29 -20.31 -18.37
CA VAL A 477 -8.82 -21.65 -18.19
C VAL A 477 -8.82 -22.07 -16.72
N ARG A 478 -7.64 -22.05 -16.06
CA ARG A 478 -7.48 -22.63 -14.72
C ARG A 478 -8.09 -21.76 -13.63
N THR A 479 -7.67 -20.49 -13.53
CA THR A 479 -8.08 -19.60 -12.43
C THR A 479 -9.59 -19.32 -12.42
N PRO A 480 -10.28 -19.06 -13.56
CA PRO A 480 -11.73 -18.91 -13.54
C PRO A 480 -12.45 -20.14 -12.97
N VAL A 481 -12.02 -21.36 -13.34
CA VAL A 481 -12.60 -22.60 -12.82
C VAL A 481 -12.30 -22.80 -11.33
N LEU A 482 -11.08 -22.48 -10.89
CA LEU A 482 -10.70 -22.57 -9.48
C LEU A 482 -11.53 -21.65 -8.61
N VAL A 483 -11.68 -20.37 -9.02
CA VAL A 483 -12.44 -19.38 -8.26
C VAL A 483 -13.93 -19.71 -8.24
N GLU A 484 -14.52 -20.12 -9.36
CA GLU A 484 -15.90 -20.57 -9.42
C GLU A 484 -16.16 -21.74 -8.47
N LYS A 485 -15.37 -22.81 -8.58
CA LYS A 485 -15.52 -24.00 -7.74
C LYS A 485 -15.24 -23.72 -6.27
N LEU A 486 -14.33 -22.80 -5.98
CA LEU A 486 -14.09 -22.30 -4.63
C LEU A 486 -15.36 -21.70 -4.03
N ILE A 487 -15.94 -20.72 -4.72
CA ILE A 487 -17.11 -20.00 -4.24
C ILE A 487 -18.30 -20.95 -4.04
N LEU A 488 -18.64 -21.73 -5.05
CA LEU A 488 -19.77 -22.66 -4.99
C LEU A 488 -19.53 -23.82 -4.01
N GLY A 489 -18.31 -24.32 -3.90
CA GLY A 489 -17.96 -25.40 -2.98
C GLY A 489 -17.94 -24.98 -1.51
N LEU A 490 -17.69 -23.71 -1.23
CA LEU A 490 -17.72 -23.19 0.15
C LEU A 490 -19.12 -22.78 0.60
N LEU A 491 -19.88 -22.12 -0.26
CA LEU A 491 -21.10 -21.37 0.10
C LEU A 491 -22.34 -21.71 -0.74
N GLY A 492 -22.19 -22.38 -1.88
CA GLY A 492 -23.27 -22.70 -2.83
C GLY A 492 -24.12 -23.93 -2.40
N ARG A 493 -24.58 -23.95 -1.15
CA ARG A 493 -25.37 -25.07 -0.57
C ARG A 493 -26.87 -24.89 -0.79
#